data_e2054c2cee64cde7979ab44d2870c624
#
_entry.id   e2054c2cee64cde7979ab44d2870c624
#
_cell.length_a   1.000
_cell.length_b   1.000
_cell.length_c   1.000
_cell.angle_alpha   90.00
_cell.angle_beta   90.00
_cell.angle_gamma   90.00
#
_symmetry.space_group_name_H-M   'P 1'
#
loop_
_entity.id
_entity.type
_entity.pdbx_description
1 polymer ?
#
loop_
_entity_poly.entity_id
_entity_poly.type
_entity_poly.pdbx_seq_one_letter_code
_entity_poly.pdbx_strand_id
1 'polypeptide(L)'
;MRKRAIALRFGSSQEAAEFLSLVSERMGDRVIVEQSGSSVKLVIPPSSDDARGDYAKLLSLIRQWRLSRQSPRGGVFKHSITLLLSAVKLRVGIPLSAVAELLQLKGFRAKLEEGFLETNADFESAVRAAEEFSEKYAETLDLEAAPLVRRLAAVLAAAYGRPVDEVVEALRGTGLVREGEDGKLVLAVNYADALKKASSLLGSA
;
A
#
# COMPACT_ATOMS: atom_id res chain seq x y z
N MET A 1 5.82 -23.47 -32.34
CA MET A 1 5.76 -23.32 -30.87
C MET A 1 4.34 -23.57 -30.37
N ARG A 2 4.15 -24.25 -29.20
CA ARG A 2 2.82 -24.50 -28.66
C ARG A 2 2.27 -23.22 -28.03
N LYS A 3 1.03 -22.86 -28.36
CA LYS A 3 0.25 -21.78 -27.74
C LYS A 3 0.14 -22.02 -26.23
N ARG A 4 0.59 -21.08 -25.40
CA ARG A 4 0.47 -21.19 -23.92
C ARG A 4 -0.75 -20.42 -23.49
N ALA A 5 -1.74 -21.13 -22.95
CA ALA A 5 -2.98 -20.56 -22.46
C ALA A 5 -3.19 -20.88 -20.97
N ILE A 6 -3.71 -19.94 -20.21
CA ILE A 6 -4.12 -20.10 -18.81
C ILE A 6 -5.58 -19.69 -18.71
N ALA A 7 -6.41 -20.56 -18.14
CA ALA A 7 -7.78 -20.25 -17.80
C ALA A 7 -7.90 -19.98 -16.29
N LEU A 8 -8.57 -18.89 -15.93
CA LEU A 8 -8.82 -18.47 -14.56
C LEU A 8 -10.32 -18.27 -14.35
N ARG A 9 -10.79 -18.53 -13.14
CA ARG A 9 -12.14 -18.20 -12.71
C ARG A 9 -12.06 -17.35 -11.44
N PHE A 10 -12.78 -16.23 -11.44
CA PHE A 10 -12.85 -15.26 -10.36
C PHE A 10 -14.17 -15.36 -9.60
N GLY A 11 -14.28 -14.76 -8.44
CA GLY A 11 -15.50 -14.72 -7.65
C GLY A 11 -16.61 -13.87 -8.29
N SER A 12 -16.22 -12.84 -9.07
CA SER A 12 -17.15 -11.96 -9.78
C SER A 12 -16.55 -11.48 -11.11
N SER A 13 -17.40 -10.92 -11.99
CA SER A 13 -16.96 -10.26 -13.23
C SER A 13 -16.15 -9.00 -12.95
N GLN A 14 -16.44 -8.31 -11.84
CA GLN A 14 -15.69 -7.13 -11.41
C GLN A 14 -14.26 -7.50 -11.00
N GLU A 15 -14.10 -8.55 -10.19
CA GLU A 15 -12.78 -9.06 -9.82
C GLU A 15 -11.96 -9.47 -11.05
N ALA A 16 -12.62 -10.11 -12.02
CA ALA A 16 -11.99 -10.46 -13.30
C ALA A 16 -11.51 -9.21 -14.06
N ALA A 17 -12.33 -8.15 -14.12
CA ALA A 17 -11.99 -6.90 -14.80
C ALA A 17 -10.82 -6.17 -14.11
N GLU A 18 -10.79 -6.12 -12.77
CA GLU A 18 -9.67 -5.55 -12.01
C GLU A 18 -8.36 -6.28 -12.29
N PHE A 19 -8.41 -7.63 -12.30
CA PHE A 19 -7.23 -8.43 -12.64
C PHE A 19 -6.77 -8.19 -14.08
N LEU A 20 -7.70 -8.04 -15.03
CA LEU A 20 -7.39 -7.77 -16.42
C LEU A 20 -6.77 -6.38 -16.62
N SER A 21 -7.23 -5.38 -15.89
CA SER A 21 -6.61 -4.05 -15.88
C SER A 21 -5.14 -4.11 -15.45
N LEU A 22 -4.85 -4.88 -14.40
CA LEU A 22 -3.49 -5.13 -13.95
C LEU A 22 -2.65 -5.85 -15.01
N VAL A 23 -3.19 -6.90 -15.65
CA VAL A 23 -2.48 -7.63 -16.72
C VAL A 23 -2.19 -6.70 -17.88
N SER A 24 -3.16 -5.87 -18.31
CA SER A 24 -2.99 -4.91 -19.39
C SER A 24 -1.90 -3.87 -19.07
N GLU A 25 -1.90 -3.33 -17.85
CA GLU A 25 -0.88 -2.37 -17.40
C GLU A 25 0.53 -2.96 -17.42
N ARG A 26 0.66 -4.21 -16.96
CA ARG A 26 1.97 -4.85 -16.75
C ARG A 26 2.52 -5.59 -17.97
N MET A 27 1.65 -6.05 -18.83
CA MET A 27 2.02 -6.91 -19.96
C MET A 27 1.67 -6.32 -21.33
N GLY A 28 0.72 -5.37 -21.40
CA GLY A 28 0.30 -4.75 -22.64
C GLY A 28 -0.12 -5.79 -23.68
N ASP A 29 0.34 -5.60 -24.93
CA ASP A 29 -0.01 -6.44 -26.10
C ASP A 29 0.62 -7.84 -26.07
N ARG A 30 1.44 -8.16 -25.07
CA ARG A 30 2.11 -9.47 -24.92
C ARG A 30 1.17 -10.58 -24.45
N VAL A 31 -0.07 -10.26 -24.11
CA VAL A 31 -1.08 -11.21 -23.66
C VAL A 31 -2.40 -10.94 -24.38
N ILE A 32 -2.94 -11.96 -25.04
CA ILE A 32 -4.28 -11.93 -25.59
C ILE A 32 -5.25 -12.34 -24.48
N VAL A 33 -6.30 -11.56 -24.29
CA VAL A 33 -7.29 -11.74 -23.25
C VAL A 33 -8.64 -12.10 -23.86
N GLU A 34 -9.25 -13.18 -23.37
CA GLU A 34 -10.63 -13.56 -23.66
C GLU A 34 -11.38 -13.59 -22.32
N GLN A 35 -12.40 -12.73 -22.13
CA GLN A 35 -13.23 -12.71 -20.92
C GLN A 35 -14.65 -13.15 -21.23
N SER A 36 -15.22 -13.99 -20.36
CA SER A 36 -16.63 -14.38 -20.38
C SER A 36 -17.16 -14.42 -18.93
N GLY A 37 -17.87 -13.37 -18.54
CA GLY A 37 -18.32 -13.18 -17.16
C GLY A 37 -17.14 -13.16 -16.18
N SER A 38 -17.14 -14.06 -15.19
CA SER A 38 -16.06 -14.24 -14.22
C SER A 38 -14.92 -15.16 -14.69
N SER A 39 -14.99 -15.67 -15.91
CA SER A 39 -13.95 -16.53 -16.48
C SER A 39 -13.06 -15.72 -17.42
N VAL A 40 -11.75 -15.92 -17.28
CA VAL A 40 -10.72 -15.23 -18.07
C VAL A 40 -9.80 -16.28 -18.67
N LYS A 41 -9.51 -16.14 -19.95
CA LYS A 41 -8.48 -16.93 -20.63
C LYS A 41 -7.39 -15.98 -21.13
N LEU A 42 -6.17 -16.25 -20.71
CA LEU A 42 -4.98 -15.50 -21.05
C LEU A 42 -4.10 -16.33 -21.95
N VAL A 43 -3.68 -15.77 -23.06
CA VAL A 43 -2.90 -16.49 -24.08
C VAL A 43 -1.65 -15.68 -24.39
N ILE A 44 -0.48 -16.29 -24.24
CA ILE A 44 0.77 -15.72 -24.76
C ILE A 44 0.86 -16.07 -26.26
N PRO A 45 0.90 -15.07 -27.15
CA PRO A 45 0.97 -15.32 -28.58
C PRO A 45 2.31 -15.97 -28.93
N PRO A 46 2.34 -16.88 -29.95
CA PRO A 46 3.57 -17.53 -30.39
C PRO A 46 4.59 -16.54 -31.01
N SER A 47 4.11 -15.38 -31.41
CA SER A 47 4.91 -14.28 -31.99
C SER A 47 5.60 -13.42 -30.93
N SER A 48 5.43 -13.67 -29.63
CA SER A 48 6.18 -12.95 -28.59
C SER A 48 7.67 -13.29 -28.68
N ASP A 49 8.52 -12.28 -28.70
CA ASP A 49 9.99 -12.42 -28.77
C ASP A 49 10.54 -13.20 -27.56
N ASP A 50 9.90 -13.06 -26.38
CA ASP A 50 10.22 -13.81 -25.16
C ASP A 50 8.98 -14.48 -24.57
N ALA A 51 8.35 -15.37 -25.33
CA ALA A 51 7.14 -16.09 -24.87
C ALA A 51 7.35 -16.89 -23.57
N ARG A 52 8.59 -17.27 -23.23
CA ARG A 52 8.93 -17.98 -21.99
C ARG A 52 8.95 -17.04 -20.79
N GLY A 53 9.61 -15.90 -20.94
CA GLY A 53 9.68 -14.85 -19.92
C GLY A 53 8.31 -14.22 -19.68
N ASP A 54 7.53 -13.95 -20.72
CA ASP A 54 6.18 -13.42 -20.61
C ASP A 54 5.24 -14.39 -19.90
N TYR A 55 5.37 -15.69 -20.17
CA TYR A 55 4.60 -16.71 -19.44
C TYR A 55 4.97 -16.78 -17.96
N ALA A 56 6.26 -16.67 -17.63
CA ALA A 56 6.73 -16.64 -16.24
C ALA A 56 6.24 -15.38 -15.51
N LYS A 57 6.27 -14.20 -16.16
CA LYS A 57 5.72 -12.94 -15.64
C LYS A 57 4.22 -13.07 -15.36
N LEU A 58 3.47 -13.62 -16.30
CA LEU A 58 2.03 -13.84 -16.16
C LEU A 58 1.70 -14.76 -14.95
N LEU A 59 2.43 -15.87 -14.80
CA LEU A 59 2.28 -16.74 -13.64
C LEU A 59 2.59 -16.05 -12.32
N SER A 60 3.61 -15.19 -12.29
CA SER A 60 3.95 -14.38 -11.13
C SER A 60 2.82 -13.42 -10.77
N LEU A 61 2.24 -12.69 -11.74
CA LEU A 61 1.10 -11.80 -11.51
C LEU A 61 -0.12 -12.56 -10.97
N ILE A 62 -0.44 -13.72 -11.53
CA ILE A 62 -1.54 -14.56 -11.06
C ILE A 62 -1.30 -15.00 -9.60
N ARG A 63 -0.06 -15.40 -9.27
CA ARG A 63 0.29 -15.80 -7.92
C ARG A 63 0.15 -14.64 -6.93
N GLN A 64 0.68 -13.46 -7.27
CA GLN A 64 0.61 -12.25 -6.44
C GLN A 64 -0.86 -11.84 -6.22
N TRP A 65 -1.66 -11.83 -7.29
CA TRP A 65 -3.10 -11.55 -7.19
C TRP A 65 -3.81 -12.48 -6.22
N ARG A 66 -3.59 -13.79 -6.37
CA ARG A 66 -4.20 -14.79 -5.47
C ARG A 66 -3.78 -14.61 -4.02
N LEU A 67 -2.49 -14.35 -3.75
CA LEU A 67 -1.99 -14.12 -2.40
C LEU A 67 -2.62 -12.87 -1.75
N SER A 68 -2.92 -11.84 -2.56
CA SER A 68 -3.54 -10.60 -2.07
C SER A 68 -5.04 -10.72 -1.80
N ARG A 69 -5.73 -11.67 -2.45
CA ARG A 69 -7.20 -11.79 -2.41
C ARG A 69 -7.72 -13.06 -1.72
N GLN A 70 -6.90 -14.09 -1.58
CA GLN A 70 -7.33 -15.31 -0.90
C GLN A 70 -7.40 -15.09 0.61
N SER A 71 -8.49 -15.59 1.22
CA SER A 71 -8.63 -15.63 2.67
C SER A 71 -7.43 -16.34 3.31
N PRO A 72 -6.77 -15.70 4.26
CA PRO A 72 -5.51 -16.17 4.77
C PRO A 72 -5.66 -17.43 5.61
N ARG A 73 -4.80 -18.41 5.42
CA ARG A 73 -4.58 -19.44 6.44
C ARG A 73 -3.92 -18.74 7.64
N GLY A 74 -4.62 -18.69 8.78
CA GLY A 74 -4.13 -18.00 10.00
C GLY A 74 -4.41 -16.49 10.10
N GLY A 75 -5.30 -15.92 9.27
CA GLY A 75 -5.77 -14.53 9.41
C GLY A 75 -4.77 -13.46 8.97
N VAL A 76 -3.77 -13.80 8.12
CA VAL A 76 -2.79 -12.83 7.59
C VAL A 76 -2.74 -12.91 6.07
N PHE A 77 -3.04 -11.78 5.40
CA PHE A 77 -2.86 -11.61 3.95
C PHE A 77 -1.41 -11.25 3.63
N LYS A 78 -0.98 -11.57 2.41
CA LYS A 78 0.30 -11.13 1.84
C LYS A 78 0.02 -10.27 0.60
N HIS A 79 -0.11 -8.97 0.81
CA HIS A 79 -0.33 -8.04 -0.30
C HIS A 79 1.00 -7.73 -0.97
N SER A 80 1.11 -8.05 -2.26
CA SER A 80 2.26 -7.63 -3.07
C SER A 80 2.33 -6.10 -3.10
N ILE A 81 3.49 -5.54 -2.74
CA ILE A 81 3.73 -4.08 -2.79
C ILE A 81 3.48 -3.54 -4.20
N THR A 82 3.89 -4.28 -5.23
CA THR A 82 3.68 -3.89 -6.63
C THR A 82 2.19 -3.79 -6.96
N LEU A 83 1.36 -4.74 -6.49
CA LEU A 83 -0.08 -4.70 -6.69
C LEU A 83 -0.74 -3.59 -5.88
N LEU A 84 -0.32 -3.42 -4.64
CA LEU A 84 -0.82 -2.37 -3.77
C LEU A 84 -0.59 -0.99 -4.41
N LEU A 85 0.65 -0.71 -4.84
CA LEU A 85 0.99 0.57 -5.47
C LEU A 85 0.31 0.81 -6.82
N SER A 86 -0.05 -0.24 -7.57
CA SER A 86 -0.82 -0.06 -8.81
C SER A 86 -2.30 0.23 -8.57
N ALA A 87 -2.83 -0.13 -7.40
CA ALA A 87 -4.24 0.11 -7.06
C ALA A 87 -4.46 1.45 -6.34
N VAL A 88 -3.42 2.01 -5.71
CA VAL A 88 -3.49 3.22 -4.89
C VAL A 88 -3.38 4.49 -5.75
N LYS A 89 -4.26 5.45 -5.53
CA LYS A 89 -4.16 6.80 -6.11
C LYS A 89 -3.32 7.69 -5.20
N LEU A 90 -2.01 7.69 -5.42
CA LEU A 90 -1.09 8.50 -4.62
C LEU A 90 -1.09 9.96 -5.05
N ARG A 91 -1.19 10.88 -4.10
CA ARG A 91 -0.91 12.33 -4.31
C ARG A 91 0.59 12.60 -4.33
N VAL A 92 1.34 11.88 -3.50
CA VAL A 92 2.79 11.98 -3.36
C VAL A 92 3.41 10.61 -3.11
N GLY A 93 4.70 10.48 -3.38
CA GLY A 93 5.45 9.26 -3.04
C GLY A 93 5.45 9.01 -1.53
N ILE A 94 5.18 7.79 -1.12
CA ILE A 94 5.03 7.42 0.30
C ILE A 94 6.01 6.33 0.72
N PRO A 95 6.53 6.36 1.96
CA PRO A 95 7.25 5.24 2.53
C PRO A 95 6.26 4.14 2.95
N LEU A 96 6.40 2.94 2.39
CA LEU A 96 5.49 1.81 2.68
C LEU A 96 5.50 1.38 4.16
N SER A 97 6.61 1.62 4.86
CA SER A 97 6.67 1.40 6.31
C SER A 97 5.69 2.28 7.09
N ALA A 98 5.37 3.50 6.58
CA ALA A 98 4.35 4.35 7.20
C ALA A 98 2.93 3.79 6.99
N VAL A 99 2.66 3.13 5.88
CA VAL A 99 1.38 2.42 5.66
C VAL A 99 1.22 1.27 6.65
N ALA A 100 2.29 0.51 6.91
CA ALA A 100 2.26 -0.55 7.92
C ALA A 100 2.03 0.02 9.33
N GLU A 101 2.66 1.14 9.69
CA GLU A 101 2.45 1.84 10.96
C GLU A 101 1.00 2.35 11.10
N LEU A 102 0.47 2.95 10.04
CA LEU A 102 -0.93 3.41 10.01
C LEU A 102 -1.91 2.25 10.23
N LEU A 103 -1.69 1.12 9.57
CA LEU A 103 -2.51 -0.07 9.77
C LEU A 103 -2.42 -0.59 11.21
N GLN A 104 -1.22 -0.56 11.82
CA GLN A 104 -1.03 -0.93 13.23
C GLN A 104 -1.83 -0.01 14.17
N LEU A 105 -1.78 1.30 13.94
CA LEU A 105 -2.56 2.27 14.73
C LEU A 105 -4.07 2.11 14.55
N LYS A 106 -4.51 1.66 13.37
CA LYS A 106 -5.92 1.29 13.11
C LYS A 106 -6.32 -0.09 13.67
N GLY A 107 -5.44 -0.74 14.44
CA GLY A 107 -5.73 -2.01 15.12
C GLY A 107 -5.45 -3.26 14.28
N PHE A 108 -4.89 -3.13 13.08
CA PHE A 108 -4.45 -4.27 12.29
C PHE A 108 -3.03 -4.71 12.69
N ARG A 109 -2.72 -5.98 12.49
CA ARG A 109 -1.34 -6.45 12.46
C ARG A 109 -0.78 -6.14 11.09
N ALA A 110 0.38 -5.49 11.00
CA ALA A 110 1.00 -5.17 9.73
C ALA A 110 2.53 -5.16 9.86
N LYS A 111 3.22 -5.74 8.89
CA LYS A 111 4.68 -5.65 8.72
C LYS A 111 5.04 -5.70 7.23
N LEU A 112 6.19 -5.12 6.90
CA LEU A 112 6.79 -5.25 5.57
C LEU A 112 7.79 -6.39 5.59
N GLU A 113 7.73 -7.27 4.60
CA GLU A 113 8.63 -8.39 4.45
C GLU A 113 8.81 -8.76 2.97
N GLU A 114 10.05 -8.80 2.51
CA GLU A 114 10.45 -9.29 1.18
C GLU A 114 9.54 -8.90 -0.02
N GLY A 115 9.15 -7.63 -0.09
CA GLY A 115 8.29 -7.14 -1.18
C GLY A 115 6.79 -7.33 -0.98
N PHE A 116 6.37 -7.72 0.25
CA PHE A 116 4.99 -7.88 0.66
C PHE A 116 4.65 -7.04 1.89
N LEU A 117 3.42 -6.57 1.95
CA LEU A 117 2.78 -6.10 3.17
C LEU A 117 1.99 -7.27 3.75
N GLU A 118 2.50 -7.85 4.84
CA GLU A 118 1.79 -8.88 5.60
C GLU A 118 0.89 -8.22 6.64
N THR A 119 -0.43 -8.47 6.56
CA THR A 119 -1.41 -7.82 7.43
C THR A 119 -2.67 -8.67 7.56
N ASN A 120 -3.46 -8.47 8.61
CA ASN A 120 -4.81 -9.01 8.71
C ASN A 120 -5.88 -8.06 8.13
N ALA A 121 -5.48 -6.87 7.61
CA ALA A 121 -6.33 -6.03 6.80
C ALA A 121 -6.52 -6.65 5.41
N ASP A 122 -7.72 -6.57 4.85
CA ASP A 122 -7.97 -6.93 3.46
C ASP A 122 -7.27 -5.97 2.48
N PHE A 123 -7.28 -6.32 1.19
CA PHE A 123 -6.57 -5.54 0.18
C PHE A 123 -7.13 -4.11 0.05
N GLU A 124 -8.45 -3.95 0.12
CA GLU A 124 -9.11 -2.65 0.01
C GLU A 124 -8.81 -1.75 1.21
N SER A 125 -8.76 -2.32 2.41
CA SER A 125 -8.34 -1.61 3.62
C SER A 125 -6.88 -1.17 3.55
N ALA A 126 -5.99 -2.00 2.99
CA ALA A 126 -4.60 -1.63 2.77
C ALA A 126 -4.44 -0.52 1.72
N VAL A 127 -5.22 -0.57 0.63
CA VAL A 127 -5.28 0.49 -0.39
C VAL A 127 -5.75 1.80 0.24
N ARG A 128 -6.87 1.79 0.96
CA ARG A 128 -7.39 3.00 1.65
C ARG A 128 -6.38 3.58 2.63
N ALA A 129 -5.72 2.76 3.42
CA ALA A 129 -4.69 3.25 4.36
C ALA A 129 -3.53 3.94 3.62
N ALA A 130 -3.10 3.41 2.48
CA ALA A 130 -2.06 4.03 1.67
C ALA A 130 -2.52 5.36 1.03
N GLU A 131 -3.77 5.45 0.58
CA GLU A 131 -4.37 6.68 0.04
C GLU A 131 -4.52 7.76 1.12
N GLU A 132 -5.09 7.42 2.28
CA GLU A 132 -5.24 8.31 3.43
C GLU A 132 -3.87 8.83 3.91
N PHE A 133 -2.87 7.95 4.01
CA PHE A 133 -1.52 8.38 4.36
C PHE A 133 -0.95 9.33 3.31
N SER A 134 -1.09 9.01 2.02
CA SER A 134 -0.59 9.87 0.93
C SER A 134 -1.22 11.25 0.95
N GLU A 135 -2.52 11.33 1.26
CA GLU A 135 -3.24 12.61 1.38
C GLU A 135 -2.69 13.44 2.54
N LYS A 136 -2.62 12.85 3.73
CA LYS A 136 -2.08 13.53 4.92
C LYS A 136 -0.60 13.86 4.80
N TYR A 137 0.19 13.03 4.13
CA TYR A 137 1.60 13.30 3.90
C TYR A 137 1.80 14.47 2.92
N ALA A 138 0.94 14.61 1.92
CA ALA A 138 0.95 15.77 1.04
C ALA A 138 0.70 17.09 1.80
N GLU A 139 -0.22 17.09 2.78
CA GLU A 139 -0.47 18.25 3.66
C GLU A 139 0.76 18.65 4.49
N THR A 140 1.69 17.73 4.74
CA THR A 140 2.91 18.02 5.51
C THR A 140 4.05 18.63 4.71
N LEU A 141 3.96 18.67 3.37
CA LEU A 141 5.10 19.10 2.53
C LEU A 141 5.47 20.55 2.70
N ASP A 142 4.50 21.40 3.02
CA ASP A 142 4.70 22.84 3.25
C ASP A 142 5.19 23.15 4.68
N LEU A 143 5.26 22.14 5.56
CA LEU A 143 5.79 22.30 6.91
C LEU A 143 7.32 22.44 6.88
N GLU A 144 7.86 23.41 7.60
CA GLU A 144 9.29 23.50 7.89
C GLU A 144 9.68 22.45 8.95
N ALA A 145 9.72 21.18 8.53
CA ALA A 145 9.93 20.05 9.42
C ALA A 145 10.84 18.98 8.78
N ALA A 146 11.58 18.29 9.63
CA ALA A 146 12.37 17.14 9.22
C ALA A 146 11.46 15.99 8.67
N PRO A 147 11.96 15.18 7.73
CA PRO A 147 11.15 14.11 7.10
C PRO A 147 10.48 13.15 8.11
N LEU A 148 11.13 12.85 9.23
CA LEU A 148 10.56 12.00 10.28
C LEU A 148 9.42 12.67 11.03
N VAL A 149 9.44 13.99 11.23
CA VAL A 149 8.33 14.75 11.82
C VAL A 149 7.13 14.76 10.87
N ARG A 150 7.36 15.03 9.58
CA ARG A 150 6.31 14.98 8.55
C ARG A 150 5.65 13.60 8.49
N ARG A 151 6.45 12.52 8.49
CA ARG A 151 5.94 11.16 8.51
C ARG A 151 5.11 10.89 9.76
N LEU A 152 5.61 11.25 10.96
CA LEU A 152 4.90 11.05 12.22
C LEU A 152 3.56 11.79 12.22
N ALA A 153 3.56 13.07 11.85
CA ALA A 153 2.35 13.88 11.79
C ALA A 153 1.32 13.29 10.81
N ALA A 154 1.74 12.88 9.62
CA ALA A 154 0.86 12.29 8.62
C ALA A 154 0.26 10.93 9.08
N VAL A 155 1.08 10.05 9.68
CA VAL A 155 0.61 8.76 10.20
C VAL A 155 -0.44 8.97 11.29
N LEU A 156 -0.18 9.88 12.24
CA LEU A 156 -1.11 10.16 13.33
C LEU A 156 -2.38 10.86 12.82
N ALA A 157 -2.24 11.85 11.92
CA ALA A 157 -3.38 12.54 11.33
C ALA A 157 -4.31 11.56 10.58
N ALA A 158 -3.75 10.64 9.79
CA ALA A 158 -4.51 9.60 9.10
C ALA A 158 -5.11 8.55 10.05
N ALA A 159 -4.40 8.18 11.12
CA ALA A 159 -4.87 7.18 12.09
C ALA A 159 -6.08 7.67 12.88
N TYR A 160 -6.07 8.94 13.28
CA TYR A 160 -7.09 9.53 14.19
C TYR A 160 -8.07 10.47 13.49
N GLY A 161 -7.97 10.63 12.15
CA GLY A 161 -8.85 11.50 11.38
C GLY A 161 -8.74 12.98 11.74
N ARG A 162 -7.56 13.44 12.19
CA ARG A 162 -7.32 14.82 12.62
C ARG A 162 -6.64 15.65 11.53
N PRO A 163 -6.80 16.98 11.53
CA PRO A 163 -5.98 17.89 10.75
C PRO A 163 -4.49 17.75 11.12
N VAL A 164 -3.61 17.89 10.12
CA VAL A 164 -2.16 17.78 10.34
C VAL A 164 -1.65 18.85 11.32
N ASP A 165 -2.16 20.07 11.22
CA ASP A 165 -1.76 21.19 12.09
C ASP A 165 -2.06 20.92 13.56
N GLU A 166 -3.25 20.37 13.87
CA GLU A 166 -3.61 19.98 15.23
C GLU A 166 -2.67 18.92 15.80
N VAL A 167 -2.29 17.94 14.97
CA VAL A 167 -1.34 16.89 15.36
C VAL A 167 0.04 17.49 15.64
N VAL A 168 0.52 18.42 14.80
CA VAL A 168 1.82 19.08 14.98
C VAL A 168 1.83 19.90 16.26
N GLU A 169 0.76 20.66 16.54
CA GLU A 169 0.63 21.43 17.79
C GLU A 169 0.59 20.53 19.03
N ALA A 170 -0.11 19.40 18.96
CA ALA A 170 -0.11 18.42 20.05
C ALA A 170 1.29 17.81 20.28
N LEU A 171 2.03 17.51 19.20
CA LEU A 171 3.41 17.03 19.29
C LEU A 171 4.36 18.05 19.90
N ARG A 172 4.19 19.35 19.59
CA ARG A 172 4.93 20.46 20.22
C ARG A 172 4.57 20.60 21.71
N GLY A 173 3.29 20.66 22.02
CA GLY A 173 2.81 20.83 23.41
C GLY A 173 3.27 19.71 24.34
N THR A 174 3.50 18.49 23.81
CA THR A 174 4.02 17.35 24.58
C THR A 174 5.54 17.25 24.60
N GLY A 175 6.26 18.14 23.92
CA GLY A 175 7.72 18.15 23.84
C GLY A 175 8.29 16.97 23.00
N LEU A 176 7.49 16.29 22.18
CA LEU A 176 7.95 15.24 21.28
C LEU A 176 8.63 15.80 20.02
N VAL A 177 8.29 17.05 19.69
CA VAL A 177 8.88 17.82 18.60
C VAL A 177 9.38 19.14 19.15
N ARG A 178 10.54 19.57 18.68
CA ARG A 178 11.16 20.85 19.02
C ARG A 178 11.70 21.54 17.78
N GLU A 179 11.97 22.81 17.85
CA GLU A 179 12.69 23.56 16.83
C GLU A 179 14.17 23.17 16.82
N GLY A 180 14.71 22.85 15.67
CA GLY A 180 16.13 22.61 15.46
C GLY A 180 16.91 23.89 15.23
N GLU A 181 18.23 23.77 15.09
CA GLU A 181 19.13 24.92 14.87
C GLU A 181 18.87 25.61 13.52
N ASP A 182 18.32 24.92 12.55
CA ASP A 182 17.96 25.42 11.20
C ASP A 182 16.53 25.99 11.14
N GLY A 183 15.84 26.13 12.26
CA GLY A 183 14.45 26.59 12.36
C GLY A 183 13.42 25.52 12.02
N LYS A 184 13.84 24.30 11.59
CA LYS A 184 12.93 23.23 11.27
C LYS A 184 12.52 22.43 12.50
N LEU A 185 11.30 21.90 12.45
CA LEU A 185 10.83 20.97 13.46
C LEU A 185 11.57 19.63 13.36
N VAL A 186 12.10 19.17 14.49
CA VAL A 186 12.80 17.89 14.63
C VAL A 186 12.22 17.09 15.79
N LEU A 187 12.36 15.77 15.76
CA LEU A 187 11.98 14.92 16.88
C LEU A 187 12.91 15.16 18.07
N ALA A 188 12.34 15.30 19.26
CA ALA A 188 13.09 15.40 20.52
C ALA A 188 13.50 14.02 21.08
N VAL A 189 12.88 12.95 20.60
CA VAL A 189 13.15 11.55 20.95
C VAL A 189 13.24 10.71 19.68
N ASN A 190 13.64 9.43 19.78
CA ASN A 190 13.62 8.58 18.60
C ASN A 190 12.19 8.37 18.06
N TYR A 191 12.09 8.02 16.77
CA TYR A 191 10.81 7.93 16.05
C TYR A 191 9.83 6.94 16.69
N ALA A 192 10.31 5.76 17.10
CA ALA A 192 9.45 4.72 17.68
C ALA A 192 8.83 5.15 19.01
N ASP A 193 9.62 5.82 19.86
CA ASP A 193 9.13 6.37 21.12
C ASP A 193 8.17 7.54 20.91
N ALA A 194 8.46 8.41 19.93
CA ALA A 194 7.57 9.50 19.55
C ALA A 194 6.21 8.95 19.07
N LEU A 195 6.21 7.97 18.18
CA LEU A 195 4.99 7.32 17.66
C LEU A 195 4.18 6.69 18.80
N LYS A 196 4.84 5.92 19.68
CA LYS A 196 4.17 5.26 20.81
C LYS A 196 3.55 6.25 21.78
N LYS A 197 4.29 7.30 22.19
CA LYS A 197 3.78 8.32 23.12
C LYS A 197 2.65 9.14 22.50
N ALA A 198 2.83 9.59 21.26
CA ALA A 198 1.81 10.39 20.58
C ALA A 198 0.53 9.58 20.32
N SER A 199 0.64 8.31 19.95
CA SER A 199 -0.54 7.44 19.76
C SER A 199 -1.34 7.24 21.06
N SER A 200 -0.67 7.09 22.19
CA SER A 200 -1.33 7.00 23.51
C SER A 200 -2.07 8.29 23.88
N LEU A 201 -1.51 9.45 23.55
CA LEU A 201 -2.13 10.75 23.84
C LEU A 201 -3.34 11.03 22.95
N LEU A 202 -3.21 10.81 21.64
CA LEU A 202 -4.26 11.12 20.66
C LEU A 202 -5.38 10.08 20.63
N GLY A 203 -5.10 8.83 21.01
CA GLY A 203 -6.07 7.75 21.08
C GLY A 203 -6.94 7.78 22.34
N SER A 204 -6.59 8.60 23.36
CA SER A 204 -7.33 8.73 24.61
C SER A 204 -8.26 9.95 24.63
N ALA A 205 -8.24 10.76 23.59
CA ALA A 205 -9.05 11.98 23.42
C ALA A 205 -10.14 11.75 22.38
#